data_ddbe1ca4a723436af79f9f2a38d84f06
#
_entry.id   ddbe1ca4a723436af79f9f2a38d84f06
#
_cell.length_a   1.000
_cell.length_b   1.000
_cell.length_c   1.000
_cell.angle_alpha   90.00
_cell.angle_beta   90.00
_cell.angle_gamma   90.00
#
_symmetry.space_group_name_H-M   'P 1'
#
loop_
_entity.id
_entity.type
_entity.pdbx_description
1 polymer ?
#
loop_
_entity_poly.entity_id
_entity_poly.type
_entity_poly.pdbx_seq_one_letter_code
_entity_poly.pdbx_strand_id
1 'polypeptide(L)'
;MTDLAALTPVLSNLGTTAESFDTVYNPYSSQILSTMAGRKYDITPVRRAIRENRAISNYNASQSNTNTGANMAYRLQSQVAADKAIADLYSQKSNIENQYKGEYANTLNNLGQQFVSARNMSNDLNARSRAAAKNLAREALSQISNYAQNRRLMNNQRSRDMAMLDAYAPFLESVYTTADYSNLMNKFRR
;
A
#
# COMPACT_ATOMS: atom_id res chain seq x y z
N MET A 1 9.07 -4.04 49.33
CA MET A 1 8.53 -4.62 48.08
C MET A 1 8.16 -3.46 47.18
N THR A 2 9.13 -2.96 46.47
CA THR A 2 8.97 -1.74 45.65
C THR A 2 8.79 -2.13 44.18
N ASP A 3 7.56 -2.00 43.80
CA ASP A 3 7.06 -1.61 42.47
C ASP A 3 7.77 -2.10 41.22
N LEU A 4 7.85 -3.43 41.06
CA LEU A 4 7.88 -4.04 39.73
C LEU A 4 6.63 -3.60 38.91
N ALA A 5 5.53 -3.27 39.58
CA ALA A 5 4.32 -2.77 38.96
C ALA A 5 4.55 -1.44 38.16
N ALA A 6 5.45 -0.57 38.62
CA ALA A 6 5.78 0.67 37.90
C ALA A 6 6.57 0.44 36.61
N LEU A 7 7.25 -0.70 36.48
CA LEU A 7 8.00 -1.06 35.29
C LEU A 7 7.19 -1.86 34.27
N THR A 8 6.02 -2.37 34.65
CA THR A 8 5.16 -3.19 33.78
C THR A 8 4.81 -2.47 32.45
N PRO A 9 4.36 -1.19 32.43
CA PRO A 9 4.07 -0.48 31.18
C PRO A 9 5.34 -0.21 30.35
N VAL A 10 6.50 -0.09 31.00
CA VAL A 10 7.78 0.12 30.32
C VAL A 10 8.25 -1.17 29.65
N LEU A 11 8.07 -2.31 30.31
CA LEU A 11 8.43 -3.62 29.76
C LEU A 11 7.50 -4.05 28.61
N SER A 12 6.20 -3.68 28.65
CA SER A 12 5.28 -3.94 27.56
C SER A 12 5.66 -3.16 26.29
N ASN A 13 6.20 -1.95 26.42
CA ASN A 13 6.65 -1.12 25.29
C ASN A 13 7.96 -1.65 24.65
N LEU A 14 8.78 -2.41 25.37
CA LEU A 14 9.96 -3.06 24.79
C LEU A 14 9.62 -4.22 23.85
N GLY A 15 8.43 -4.81 24.02
CA GLY A 15 7.92 -5.90 23.17
C GLY A 15 7.13 -5.43 21.93
N THR A 16 6.92 -4.11 21.74
CA THR A 16 6.18 -3.62 20.56
C THR A 16 7.01 -3.87 19.30
N THR A 17 6.50 -4.77 18.46
CA THR A 17 7.03 -4.99 17.10
C THR A 17 6.52 -3.91 16.17
N ALA A 18 7.36 -3.47 15.22
CA ALA A 18 6.92 -2.56 14.16
C ALA A 18 5.85 -3.26 13.30
N GLU A 19 4.71 -2.60 13.10
CA GLU A 19 3.69 -3.08 12.17
C GLU A 19 4.26 -3.11 10.75
N SER A 20 3.92 -4.16 10.01
CA SER A 20 4.27 -4.32 8.59
C SER A 20 3.05 -4.03 7.73
N PHE A 21 3.20 -3.13 6.78
CA PHE A 21 2.17 -2.75 5.82
C PHE A 21 2.51 -3.33 4.46
N ASP A 22 1.63 -4.16 3.94
CA ASP A 22 1.77 -4.73 2.61
C ASP A 22 1.29 -3.76 1.52
N THR A 23 1.85 -3.90 0.32
CA THR A 23 1.39 -3.14 -0.83
C THR A 23 0.02 -3.63 -1.26
N VAL A 24 -0.98 -2.74 -1.23
CA VAL A 24 -2.34 -3.08 -1.69
C VAL A 24 -2.36 -3.13 -3.20
N TYR A 25 -2.72 -4.28 -3.75
CA TYR A 25 -2.92 -4.51 -5.17
C TYR A 25 -4.37 -4.27 -5.57
N ASN A 26 -4.59 -3.67 -6.75
CA ASN A 26 -5.92 -3.69 -7.37
C ASN A 26 -6.18 -5.10 -7.93
N PRO A 27 -7.10 -5.88 -7.34
CA PRO A 27 -7.33 -7.27 -7.74
C PRO A 27 -7.90 -7.39 -9.16
N TYR A 28 -8.46 -6.32 -9.71
CA TYR A 28 -9.08 -6.29 -11.04
C TYR A 28 -8.11 -5.89 -12.16
N SER A 29 -6.86 -5.52 -11.84
CA SER A 29 -5.91 -5.04 -12.84
C SER A 29 -5.65 -6.05 -13.95
N SER A 30 -5.48 -7.34 -13.63
CA SER A 30 -5.29 -8.41 -14.60
C SER A 30 -6.52 -8.63 -15.49
N GLN A 31 -7.72 -8.55 -14.92
CA GLN A 31 -8.98 -8.72 -15.64
C GLN A 31 -9.22 -7.54 -16.60
N ILE A 32 -8.94 -6.31 -16.17
CA ILE A 32 -9.02 -5.11 -17.01
C ILE A 32 -8.09 -5.25 -18.20
N LEU A 33 -6.82 -5.59 -17.96
CA LEU A 33 -5.81 -5.74 -19.01
C LEU A 33 -6.15 -6.87 -19.98
N SER A 34 -6.62 -8.03 -19.50
CA SER A 34 -7.01 -9.15 -20.37
C SER A 34 -8.22 -8.80 -21.25
N THR A 35 -9.20 -8.09 -20.69
CA THR A 35 -10.37 -7.62 -21.45
C THR A 35 -9.99 -6.63 -22.54
N MET A 36 -9.07 -5.71 -22.24
CA MET A 36 -8.60 -4.71 -23.21
C MET A 36 -7.69 -5.32 -24.29
N ALA A 37 -6.80 -6.24 -23.92
CA ALA A 37 -5.91 -6.93 -24.86
C ALA A 37 -6.67 -7.76 -25.90
N GLY A 38 -7.85 -8.28 -25.54
CA GLY A 38 -8.71 -9.07 -26.41
C GLY A 38 -9.59 -8.26 -27.38
N ARG A 39 -9.64 -6.93 -27.26
CA ARG A 39 -10.52 -6.09 -28.09
C ARG A 39 -10.10 -6.11 -29.56
N LYS A 40 -11.06 -6.49 -30.40
CA LYS A 40 -10.92 -6.44 -31.88
C LYS A 40 -12.15 -5.79 -32.45
N TYR A 41 -11.96 -5.01 -33.51
CA TYR A 41 -13.10 -4.44 -34.26
C TYR A 41 -13.56 -5.43 -35.33
N ASP A 42 -14.77 -5.96 -35.18
CA ASP A 42 -15.34 -6.90 -36.14
C ASP A 42 -16.01 -6.13 -37.29
N ILE A 43 -15.39 -6.20 -38.46
CA ILE A 43 -15.89 -5.61 -39.71
C ILE A 43 -16.74 -6.58 -40.54
N THR A 44 -16.90 -7.84 -40.09
CA THR A 44 -17.59 -8.91 -40.86
C THR A 44 -19.02 -8.53 -41.24
N PRO A 45 -19.84 -7.96 -40.34
CA PRO A 45 -21.23 -7.56 -40.69
C PRO A 45 -21.27 -6.49 -41.78
N VAL A 46 -20.46 -5.45 -41.64
CA VAL A 46 -20.42 -4.32 -42.59
C VAL A 46 -19.89 -4.77 -43.93
N ARG A 47 -18.82 -5.60 -43.94
CA ARG A 47 -18.27 -6.15 -45.17
C ARG A 47 -19.29 -7.05 -45.90
N ARG A 48 -20.12 -7.80 -45.15
CA ARG A 48 -21.21 -8.59 -45.73
C ARG A 48 -22.24 -7.68 -46.37
N ALA A 49 -22.72 -6.65 -45.69
CA ALA A 49 -23.68 -5.70 -46.22
C ALA A 49 -23.18 -5.00 -47.51
N ILE A 50 -21.89 -4.62 -47.58
CA ILE A 50 -21.30 -4.03 -48.80
C ILE A 50 -21.38 -5.04 -49.97
N ARG A 51 -21.07 -6.32 -49.73
CA ARG A 51 -21.11 -7.36 -50.77
C ARG A 51 -22.54 -7.64 -51.23
N GLU A 52 -23.51 -7.69 -50.29
CA GLU A 52 -24.94 -7.89 -50.59
C GLU A 52 -25.49 -6.72 -51.43
N ASN A 53 -25.18 -5.47 -51.04
CA ASN A 53 -25.55 -4.30 -51.81
C ASN A 53 -24.99 -4.31 -53.22
N ARG A 54 -23.72 -4.74 -53.39
CA ARG A 54 -23.10 -4.94 -54.70
C ARG A 54 -23.86 -6.00 -55.53
N ALA A 55 -24.20 -7.13 -54.91
CA ALA A 55 -24.96 -8.22 -55.56
C ALA A 55 -26.33 -7.74 -56.01
N ILE A 56 -27.06 -6.98 -55.19
CA ILE A 56 -28.35 -6.37 -55.52
C ILE A 56 -28.20 -5.38 -56.68
N SER A 57 -27.19 -4.50 -56.62
CA SER A 57 -26.92 -3.56 -57.70
C SER A 57 -26.61 -4.24 -59.05
N ASN A 58 -25.82 -5.31 -59.03
CA ASN A 58 -25.54 -6.12 -60.19
C ASN A 58 -26.78 -6.84 -60.74
N TYR A 59 -27.62 -7.36 -59.86
CA TYR A 59 -28.89 -7.97 -60.25
C TYR A 59 -29.84 -6.95 -60.89
N ASN A 60 -30.05 -5.82 -60.29
CA ASN A 60 -30.87 -4.74 -60.79
C ASN A 60 -30.38 -4.25 -62.18
N ALA A 61 -29.05 -4.12 -62.35
CA ALA A 61 -28.44 -3.76 -63.66
C ALA A 61 -28.73 -4.84 -64.71
N SER A 62 -28.82 -6.12 -64.34
CA SER A 62 -29.11 -7.20 -65.27
C SER A 62 -30.59 -7.29 -65.71
N GLN A 63 -31.49 -6.79 -64.84
CA GLN A 63 -32.95 -6.78 -65.15
C GLN A 63 -33.36 -5.53 -65.94
N SER A 64 -32.58 -4.45 -65.86
CA SER A 64 -32.83 -3.25 -66.67
C SER A 64 -32.53 -3.59 -68.14
N ASN A 65 -33.53 -3.46 -69.02
CA ASN A 65 -33.46 -3.75 -70.45
C ASN A 65 -32.56 -2.77 -71.23
N THR A 66 -31.47 -2.39 -70.66
CA THR A 66 -30.49 -1.43 -71.20
C THR A 66 -29.45 -2.11 -72.03
N ASN A 67 -28.86 -1.35 -72.96
CA ASN A 67 -27.78 -1.80 -73.81
C ASN A 67 -26.64 -2.48 -72.99
N THR A 68 -26.10 -3.57 -73.49
CA THR A 68 -25.05 -4.39 -72.87
C THR A 68 -23.85 -3.57 -72.34
N GLY A 69 -23.47 -2.49 -73.07
CA GLY A 69 -22.42 -1.60 -72.66
C GLY A 69 -22.75 -0.76 -71.40
N ALA A 70 -23.98 -0.29 -71.28
CA ALA A 70 -24.48 0.44 -70.09
C ALA A 70 -24.53 -0.46 -68.85
N ASN A 71 -24.98 -1.71 -69.02
CA ASN A 71 -24.97 -2.70 -67.95
C ASN A 71 -23.54 -3.04 -67.46
N MET A 72 -22.59 -3.14 -68.38
CA MET A 72 -21.21 -3.40 -68.02
C MET A 72 -20.58 -2.22 -67.28
N ALA A 73 -20.86 -0.97 -67.74
CA ALA A 73 -20.39 0.25 -67.03
C ALA A 73 -20.98 0.32 -65.60
N TYR A 74 -22.28 -0.01 -65.44
CA TYR A 74 -22.93 0.01 -64.11
C TYR A 74 -22.37 -1.02 -63.17
N ARG A 75 -22.08 -2.22 -63.64
CA ARG A 75 -21.43 -3.27 -62.85
C ARG A 75 -19.99 -2.89 -62.44
N LEU A 76 -19.23 -2.31 -63.35
CA LEU A 76 -17.88 -1.80 -63.04
C LEU A 76 -17.91 -0.68 -62.00
N GLN A 77 -18.86 0.27 -62.14
CA GLN A 77 -19.03 1.35 -61.15
C GLN A 77 -19.41 0.81 -59.79
N SER A 78 -20.35 -0.17 -59.69
CA SER A 78 -20.76 -0.79 -58.43
C SER A 78 -19.58 -1.58 -57.81
N GLN A 79 -18.73 -2.21 -58.63
CA GLN A 79 -17.54 -2.88 -58.15
C GLN A 79 -16.52 -1.89 -57.56
N VAL A 80 -16.21 -0.82 -58.26
CA VAL A 80 -15.27 0.21 -57.80
C VAL A 80 -15.78 0.85 -56.48
N ALA A 81 -17.08 1.14 -56.42
CA ALA A 81 -17.70 1.67 -55.20
C ALA A 81 -17.63 0.69 -54.00
N ALA A 82 -17.88 -0.60 -54.23
CA ALA A 82 -17.76 -1.61 -53.21
C ALA A 82 -16.30 -1.82 -52.73
N ASP A 83 -15.35 -1.84 -53.70
CA ASP A 83 -13.93 -2.00 -53.35
C ASP A 83 -13.40 -0.78 -52.58
N LYS A 84 -13.83 0.43 -52.93
CA LYS A 84 -13.52 1.64 -52.17
C LYS A 84 -14.10 1.57 -50.74
N ALA A 85 -15.39 1.22 -50.63
CA ALA A 85 -16.05 1.06 -49.32
C ALA A 85 -15.36 0.02 -48.45
N ILE A 86 -14.88 -1.08 -49.02
CA ILE A 86 -14.11 -2.11 -48.32
C ILE A 86 -12.75 -1.54 -47.89
N ALA A 87 -12.03 -0.80 -48.73
CA ALA A 87 -10.75 -0.18 -48.38
C ALA A 87 -10.92 0.82 -47.23
N ASP A 88 -11.96 1.67 -47.27
CA ASP A 88 -12.28 2.64 -46.22
C ASP A 88 -12.62 1.90 -44.90
N LEU A 89 -13.33 0.80 -44.98
CA LEU A 89 -13.65 -0.04 -43.81
C LEU A 89 -12.39 -0.64 -43.15
N TYR A 90 -11.41 -1.10 -43.93
CA TYR A 90 -10.12 -1.57 -43.41
C TYR A 90 -9.29 -0.46 -42.77
N SER A 91 -9.33 0.76 -43.38
CA SER A 91 -8.69 1.93 -42.80
C SER A 91 -9.33 2.29 -41.44
N GLN A 92 -10.67 2.32 -41.36
CA GLN A 92 -11.39 2.54 -40.08
C GLN A 92 -11.06 1.48 -39.06
N LYS A 93 -11.02 0.20 -39.46
CA LYS A 93 -10.61 -0.90 -38.57
C LYS A 93 -9.23 -0.65 -37.99
N SER A 94 -8.26 -0.32 -38.85
CA SER A 94 -6.88 -0.02 -38.41
C SER A 94 -6.83 1.11 -37.40
N ASN A 95 -7.58 2.19 -37.65
CA ASN A 95 -7.62 3.34 -36.75
C ASN A 95 -8.24 2.98 -35.39
N ILE A 96 -9.34 2.24 -35.37
CA ILE A 96 -10.01 1.79 -34.13
C ILE A 96 -9.09 0.82 -33.35
N GLU A 97 -8.46 -0.13 -34.04
CA GLU A 97 -7.52 -1.05 -33.37
C GLU A 97 -6.28 -0.35 -32.82
N ASN A 98 -5.82 0.71 -33.48
CA ASN A 98 -4.74 1.56 -32.95
C ASN A 98 -5.19 2.37 -31.73
N GLN A 99 -6.45 2.86 -31.72
CA GLN A 99 -7.03 3.48 -30.51
C GLN A 99 -7.09 2.50 -29.35
N TYR A 100 -7.54 1.26 -29.58
CA TYR A 100 -7.56 0.22 -28.52
C TYR A 100 -6.17 -0.09 -27.97
N LYS A 101 -5.14 -0.12 -28.83
CA LYS A 101 -3.74 -0.27 -28.40
C LYS A 101 -3.28 0.92 -27.54
N GLY A 102 -3.66 2.14 -27.94
CA GLY A 102 -3.36 3.36 -27.18
C GLY A 102 -4.05 3.34 -25.80
N GLU A 103 -5.33 2.99 -25.75
CA GLU A 103 -6.07 2.83 -24.49
C GLU A 103 -5.45 1.78 -23.58
N TYR A 104 -5.05 0.64 -24.15
CA TYR A 104 -4.36 -0.42 -23.40
C TYR A 104 -3.04 0.08 -22.80
N ALA A 105 -2.21 0.75 -23.60
CA ALA A 105 -0.93 1.29 -23.15
C ALA A 105 -1.12 2.35 -22.04
N ASN A 106 -2.10 3.24 -22.19
CA ASN A 106 -2.42 4.25 -21.17
C ASN A 106 -2.92 3.60 -19.87
N THR A 107 -3.78 2.59 -19.98
CA THR A 107 -4.28 1.85 -18.81
C THR A 107 -3.14 1.13 -18.09
N LEU A 108 -2.26 0.48 -18.84
CA LEU A 108 -1.07 -0.20 -18.29
C LEU A 108 -0.16 0.79 -17.55
N ASN A 109 0.08 1.97 -18.12
CA ASN A 109 0.87 3.03 -17.51
C ASN A 109 0.23 3.54 -16.21
N ASN A 110 -1.08 3.80 -16.23
CA ASN A 110 -1.82 4.24 -15.05
C ASN A 110 -1.78 3.20 -13.92
N LEU A 111 -1.97 1.93 -14.24
CA LEU A 111 -1.86 0.84 -13.27
C LEU A 111 -0.44 0.73 -12.71
N GLY A 112 0.58 0.91 -13.56
CA GLY A 112 1.98 0.95 -13.14
C GLY A 112 2.27 2.10 -12.17
N GLN A 113 1.77 3.30 -12.45
CA GLN A 113 1.91 4.45 -11.56
C GLN A 113 1.19 4.25 -10.23
N GLN A 114 -0.03 3.69 -10.25
CA GLN A 114 -0.76 3.35 -9.03
C GLN A 114 0.00 2.34 -8.17
N PHE A 115 0.59 1.32 -8.80
CA PHE A 115 1.42 0.33 -8.11
C PHE A 115 2.65 0.96 -7.45
N VAL A 116 3.39 1.80 -8.17
CA VAL A 116 4.57 2.52 -7.64
C VAL A 116 4.16 3.41 -6.46
N SER A 117 3.05 4.14 -6.59
CA SER A 117 2.53 4.99 -5.52
C SER A 117 2.13 4.20 -4.28
N ALA A 118 1.41 3.08 -4.45
CA ALA A 118 1.04 2.20 -3.36
C ALA A 118 2.26 1.59 -2.66
N ARG A 119 3.26 1.17 -3.43
CA ARG A 119 4.53 0.65 -2.88
C ARG A 119 5.30 1.72 -2.09
N ASN A 120 5.37 2.95 -2.60
CA ASN A 120 6.04 4.04 -1.90
C ASN A 120 5.32 4.38 -0.60
N MET A 121 3.97 4.40 -0.60
CA MET A 121 3.17 4.60 0.60
C MET A 121 3.40 3.49 1.64
N SER A 122 3.40 2.23 1.22
CA SER A 122 3.70 1.09 2.08
C SER A 122 5.10 1.21 2.69
N ASN A 123 6.11 1.56 1.89
CA ASN A 123 7.48 1.75 2.36
C ASN A 123 7.58 2.90 3.38
N ASP A 124 6.90 4.02 3.16
CA ASP A 124 6.87 5.16 4.08
C ASP A 124 6.19 4.78 5.41
N LEU A 125 5.05 4.09 5.36
CA LEU A 125 4.36 3.59 6.55
C LEU A 125 5.25 2.61 7.33
N ASN A 126 5.92 1.69 6.66
CA ASN A 126 6.86 0.76 7.27
C ASN A 126 8.06 1.49 7.92
N ALA A 127 8.58 2.54 7.27
CA ALA A 127 9.66 3.35 7.84
C ALA A 127 9.21 4.10 9.09
N ARG A 128 8.01 4.71 9.07
CA ARG A 128 7.42 5.40 10.22
C ARG A 128 7.13 4.45 11.38
N SER A 129 6.55 3.27 11.12
CA SER A 129 6.29 2.25 12.13
C SER A 129 7.59 1.79 12.81
N ARG A 130 8.65 1.53 12.03
CA ARG A 130 9.97 1.17 12.58
C ARG A 130 10.60 2.31 13.39
N ALA A 131 10.45 3.56 12.95
CA ALA A 131 10.94 4.71 13.69
C ALA A 131 10.20 4.90 15.02
N ALA A 132 8.87 4.76 15.02
CA ALA A 132 8.04 4.80 16.22
C ALA A 132 8.43 3.70 17.22
N ALA A 133 8.57 2.45 16.77
CA ALA A 133 9.01 1.35 17.61
C ALA A 133 10.41 1.59 18.23
N LYS A 134 11.35 2.13 17.46
CA LYS A 134 12.68 2.52 17.97
C LYS A 134 12.62 3.61 19.01
N ASN A 135 11.76 4.60 18.83
CA ASN A 135 11.61 5.71 19.79
C ASN A 135 10.99 5.20 21.09
N LEU A 136 9.95 4.38 21.03
CA LEU A 136 9.36 3.72 22.20
C LEU A 136 10.39 2.87 22.97
N ALA A 137 11.19 2.09 22.27
CA ALA A 137 12.25 1.30 22.89
C ALA A 137 13.32 2.18 23.57
N ARG A 138 13.73 3.30 22.96
CA ARG A 138 14.67 4.26 23.56
C ARG A 138 14.09 4.92 24.81
N GLU A 139 12.84 5.31 24.75
CA GLU A 139 12.14 5.91 25.90
C GLU A 139 12.03 4.91 27.05
N ALA A 140 11.66 3.66 26.77
CA ALA A 140 11.62 2.58 27.76
C ALA A 140 12.99 2.34 28.42
N LEU A 141 14.07 2.28 27.62
CA LEU A 141 15.42 2.14 28.13
C LEU A 141 15.85 3.34 29.00
N SER A 142 15.49 4.57 28.60
CA SER A 142 15.77 5.77 29.39
C SER A 142 15.06 5.71 30.76
N GLN A 143 13.79 5.31 30.78
CA GLN A 143 13.02 5.17 32.02
C GLN A 143 13.61 4.10 32.95
N ILE A 144 14.03 2.95 32.42
CA ILE A 144 14.72 1.90 33.19
C ILE A 144 16.06 2.41 33.75
N SER A 145 16.82 3.15 32.94
CA SER A 145 18.10 3.74 33.38
C SER A 145 17.89 4.74 34.51
N ASN A 146 16.91 5.64 34.39
CA ASN A 146 16.56 6.62 35.41
C ASN A 146 16.10 5.94 36.70
N TYR A 147 15.27 4.89 36.59
CA TYR A 147 14.87 4.11 37.77
C TYR A 147 16.06 3.44 38.44
N ALA A 148 16.96 2.83 37.70
CA ALA A 148 18.16 2.21 38.26
C ALA A 148 19.08 3.22 38.95
N GLN A 149 19.24 4.42 38.37
CA GLN A 149 20.01 5.52 38.99
C GLN A 149 19.35 5.99 40.28
N ASN A 150 18.06 6.25 40.27
CA ASN A 150 17.32 6.68 41.47
C ASN A 150 17.41 5.62 42.58
N ARG A 151 17.31 4.34 42.26
CA ARG A 151 17.48 3.26 43.23
C ARG A 151 18.90 3.22 43.83
N ARG A 152 19.93 3.46 43.00
CA ARG A 152 21.32 3.56 43.50
C ARG A 152 21.49 4.76 44.43
N LEU A 153 20.93 5.91 44.08
CA LEU A 153 20.97 7.11 44.93
C LEU A 153 20.28 6.88 46.26
N MET A 154 19.09 6.28 46.27
CA MET A 154 18.36 5.93 47.49
C MET A 154 19.13 4.92 48.35
N ASN A 155 19.73 3.90 47.74
CA ASN A 155 20.55 2.95 48.49
C ASN A 155 21.81 3.58 49.09
N ASN A 156 22.48 4.49 48.37
CA ASN A 156 23.64 5.21 48.85
C ASN A 156 23.25 6.18 49.97
N GLN A 157 22.09 6.84 49.86
CA GLN A 157 21.57 7.71 50.92
C GLN A 157 21.26 6.92 52.17
N ARG A 158 20.57 5.76 52.04
CA ARG A 158 20.26 4.83 53.15
C ARG A 158 21.55 4.31 53.80
N SER A 159 22.59 3.99 53.05
CA SER A 159 23.86 3.57 53.57
C SER A 159 24.58 4.67 54.38
N ARG A 160 24.50 5.93 53.92
CA ARG A 160 25.04 7.09 54.64
C ARG A 160 24.25 7.36 55.95
N ASP A 161 22.91 7.25 55.87
CA ASP A 161 22.07 7.47 57.06
C ASP A 161 22.32 6.38 58.12
N MET A 162 22.48 5.13 57.66
CA MET A 162 22.91 4.04 58.59
C MET A 162 24.29 4.25 59.17
N ALA A 163 25.28 4.67 58.37
CA ALA A 163 26.60 4.96 58.87
C ALA A 163 26.63 6.13 59.88
N MET A 164 25.79 7.17 59.62
CA MET A 164 25.60 8.24 60.60
C MET A 164 24.98 7.73 61.91
N LEU A 165 23.92 6.93 61.81
CA LEU A 165 23.29 6.33 62.97
C LEU A 165 24.26 5.46 63.79
N ASP A 166 25.07 4.65 63.10
CA ASP A 166 26.08 3.82 63.74
C ASP A 166 27.19 4.68 64.42
N ALA A 167 27.58 5.82 63.77
CA ALA A 167 28.55 6.74 64.36
C ALA A 167 28.02 7.48 65.63
N TYR A 168 26.72 7.76 65.67
CA TYR A 168 26.06 8.36 66.82
C TYR A 168 25.49 7.36 67.83
N ALA A 169 25.57 6.05 67.56
CA ALA A 169 25.05 5.01 68.43
C ALA A 169 25.53 5.13 69.88
N PRO A 170 26.85 5.33 70.19
CA PRO A 170 27.32 5.45 71.56
C PRO A 170 26.73 6.67 72.31
N PHE A 171 26.46 7.76 71.57
CA PHE A 171 25.84 8.94 72.19
C PHE A 171 24.31 8.70 72.39
N LEU A 172 23.65 8.10 71.45
CA LEU A 172 22.19 7.78 71.56
C LEU A 172 21.94 6.74 72.67
N GLU A 173 22.80 5.75 72.88
CA GLU A 173 22.71 4.82 73.99
C GLU A 173 22.87 5.45 75.34
N SER A 174 23.64 6.57 75.47
CA SER A 174 23.81 7.32 76.72
C SER A 174 22.59 8.20 77.08
N VAL A 175 21.75 8.57 76.05
CA VAL A 175 20.63 9.50 76.24
C VAL A 175 19.27 8.78 76.25
N TYR A 176 19.15 7.69 75.56
CA TYR A 176 17.88 6.93 75.46
C TYR A 176 17.94 5.64 76.30
N THR A 177 16.75 5.24 76.81
CA THR A 177 16.65 3.90 77.42
C THR A 177 16.84 2.81 76.35
N THR A 178 17.29 1.64 76.73
CA THR A 178 17.55 0.51 75.82
C THR A 178 16.34 0.14 74.96
N ALA A 179 15.13 0.33 75.47
CA ALA A 179 13.88 0.07 74.77
C ALA A 179 13.59 1.14 73.69
N ASP A 180 13.84 2.44 73.98
CA ASP A 180 13.63 3.53 73.06
C ASP A 180 14.64 3.50 71.90
N TYR A 181 15.90 3.17 72.20
CA TYR A 181 16.97 3.02 71.23
C TYR A 181 16.63 1.84 70.25
N SER A 182 16.18 0.71 70.78
CA SER A 182 15.78 -0.42 69.99
C SER A 182 14.60 -0.10 69.04
N ASN A 183 13.62 0.66 69.50
CA ASN A 183 12.48 1.12 68.71
C ASN A 183 12.93 2.11 67.59
N LEU A 184 13.84 3.02 67.91
CA LEU A 184 14.40 3.96 66.97
C LEU A 184 15.14 3.23 65.86
N MET A 185 16.06 2.31 66.18
CA MET A 185 16.83 1.55 65.23
C MET A 185 15.96 0.63 64.35
N ASN A 186 14.87 0.08 64.83
CA ASN A 186 13.90 -0.72 64.07
C ASN A 186 13.12 0.14 63.07
N LYS A 187 12.88 1.41 63.33
CA LYS A 187 12.25 2.33 62.37
C LYS A 187 13.16 2.63 61.17
N PHE A 188 14.45 2.73 61.34
CA PHE A 188 15.42 2.97 60.27
C PHE A 188 15.85 1.72 59.50
N ARG A 189 15.65 0.54 60.02
CA ARG A 189 15.92 -0.72 59.34
C ARG A 189 14.82 -1.19 58.40
N ARG A 190 13.60 -0.64 58.48
CA ARG A 190 12.47 -0.90 57.55
C ARG A 190 12.52 0.03 56.33
#